data_6c65014e8ce1c1655c6132890c443102
#
_entry.id   6c65014e8ce1c1655c6132890c443102
#
_cell.length_a   1.000
_cell.length_b   1.000
_cell.length_c   1.000
_cell.angle_alpha   90.00
_cell.angle_beta   90.00
_cell.angle_gamma   90.00
#
_symmetry.space_group_name_H-M   'P 1'
#
loop_
_entity.id
_entity.type
_entity.pdbx_description
1 polymer ?
#
loop_
_entity_poly.entity_id
_entity_poly.type
_entity_poly.pdbx_seq_one_letter_code
_entity_poly.pdbx_strand_id
1 'polypeptide(L)'
;MSTPQSVFVMLKPVAFERNLVEHILAMLAGEGFTIRHQKIVDHPPKELIAIQYPEEEFIRTNRLFSRQRIIDYCAGGLVMVMVLVGENAISKMKDIKGCPDPKRAKPGTIRSLLDDTIEEADAEKRALRDLIHSSDNETETKHQIEAWFGVTTT
;
A
#
# COMPACT_ATOMS: atom_id res chain seq x y z
N MET A 1 -11.83 9.59 24.07
CA MET A 1 -10.98 10.35 23.10
C MET A 1 -10.05 9.41 22.38
N SER A 2 -10.08 9.44 21.08
CA SER A 2 -9.15 8.65 20.29
C SER A 2 -7.80 9.35 20.23
N THR A 3 -6.74 8.55 20.21
CA THR A 3 -5.37 9.04 20.10
C THR A 3 -4.98 9.02 18.61
N PRO A 4 -4.29 10.03 18.08
CA PRO A 4 -3.77 9.98 16.74
C PRO A 4 -2.84 8.78 16.58
N GLN A 5 -2.96 8.11 15.45
CA GLN A 5 -2.20 6.91 15.12
C GLN A 5 -1.54 7.11 13.76
N SER A 6 -0.33 6.60 13.60
CA SER A 6 0.36 6.61 12.32
C SER A 6 0.04 5.34 11.53
N VAL A 7 0.05 5.45 10.21
CA VAL A 7 -0.02 4.32 9.29
C VAL A 7 0.96 4.57 8.16
N PHE A 8 1.66 3.51 7.73
CA PHE A 8 2.53 3.59 6.56
C PHE A 8 1.72 3.23 5.32
N VAL A 9 1.88 4.01 4.26
CA VAL A 9 1.17 3.82 3.00
C VAL A 9 2.14 3.92 1.84
N MET A 10 1.99 3.02 0.86
CA MET A 10 2.71 3.09 -0.40
C MET A 10 1.73 3.04 -1.56
N LEU A 11 1.79 4.04 -2.43
CA LEU A 11 1.09 3.99 -3.71
C LEU A 11 2.00 3.29 -4.71
N LYS A 12 1.46 2.32 -5.43
CA LYS A 12 2.19 1.46 -6.35
C LYS A 12 2.32 2.11 -7.73
N PRO A 13 3.21 1.60 -8.59
CA PRO A 13 3.44 2.22 -9.90
C PRO A 13 2.17 2.46 -10.73
N VAL A 14 1.18 1.60 -10.64
CA VAL A 14 -0.07 1.77 -11.41
C VAL A 14 -0.79 3.07 -11.08
N ALA A 15 -0.63 3.59 -9.86
CA ALA A 15 -1.22 4.89 -9.50
C ALA A 15 -0.64 6.02 -10.35
N PHE A 16 0.64 5.95 -10.67
CA PHE A 16 1.31 6.92 -11.54
C PHE A 16 0.94 6.68 -13.00
N GLU A 17 0.94 5.43 -13.43
CA GLU A 17 0.60 5.03 -14.80
C GLU A 17 -0.81 5.48 -15.21
N ARG A 18 -1.75 5.44 -14.27
CA ARG A 18 -3.15 5.79 -14.51
C ARG A 18 -3.50 7.20 -14.10
N ASN A 19 -2.52 8.01 -13.67
CA ASN A 19 -2.72 9.39 -13.21
C ASN A 19 -3.74 9.49 -12.06
N LEU A 20 -3.66 8.58 -11.10
CA LEU A 20 -4.59 8.51 -9.97
C LEU A 20 -4.03 9.07 -8.66
N VAL A 21 -2.75 9.44 -8.63
CA VAL A 21 -2.08 9.87 -7.39
C VAL A 21 -2.83 11.03 -6.72
N GLU A 22 -3.10 12.10 -7.46
CA GLU A 22 -3.78 13.27 -6.88
C GLU A 22 -5.19 12.95 -6.39
N HIS A 23 -5.90 12.11 -7.14
CA HIS A 23 -7.24 11.67 -6.76
C HIS A 23 -7.21 10.88 -5.45
N ILE A 24 -6.24 9.97 -5.32
CA ILE A 24 -6.08 9.18 -4.09
C ILE A 24 -5.72 10.08 -2.91
N LEU A 25 -4.79 11.03 -3.11
CA LEU A 25 -4.42 11.97 -2.05
C LEU A 25 -5.63 12.81 -1.59
N ALA A 26 -6.49 13.21 -2.52
CA ALA A 26 -7.73 13.93 -2.19
C ALA A 26 -8.69 13.07 -1.37
N MET A 27 -8.82 11.79 -1.71
CA MET A 27 -9.63 10.85 -0.95
C MET A 27 -9.13 10.72 0.49
N LEU A 28 -7.81 10.59 0.66
CA LEU A 28 -7.20 10.46 1.98
C LEU A 28 -7.37 11.72 2.81
N ALA A 29 -7.18 12.88 2.21
CA ALA A 29 -7.41 14.16 2.90
C ALA A 29 -8.87 14.31 3.34
N GLY A 30 -9.79 13.92 2.48
CA GLY A 30 -11.23 13.95 2.77
C GLY A 30 -11.63 13.06 3.92
N GLU A 31 -10.86 12.01 4.20
CA GLU A 31 -11.11 11.09 5.31
C GLU A 31 -10.39 11.51 6.59
N GLY A 32 -9.76 12.69 6.60
CA GLY A 32 -9.18 13.26 7.81
C GLY A 32 -7.73 12.88 8.07
N PHE A 33 -7.05 12.26 7.12
CA PHE A 33 -5.63 11.97 7.29
C PHE A 33 -4.77 13.21 7.07
N THR A 34 -3.72 13.33 7.87
CA THR A 34 -2.67 14.35 7.70
C THR A 34 -1.40 13.65 7.24
N ILE A 35 -0.73 14.21 6.24
CA ILE A 35 0.55 13.68 5.76
C ILE A 35 1.66 14.22 6.65
N ARG A 36 2.37 13.31 7.33
CA ARG A 36 3.52 13.70 8.17
C ARG A 36 4.83 13.62 7.38
N HIS A 37 5.00 12.57 6.58
CA HIS A 37 6.16 12.39 5.71
C HIS A 37 5.68 11.86 4.37
N GLN A 38 6.37 12.24 3.31
CA GLN A 38 6.02 11.84 1.96
C GLN A 38 7.24 11.94 1.06
N LYS A 39 7.43 10.93 0.21
CA LYS A 39 8.43 11.02 -0.85
C LYS A 39 8.08 10.09 -2.00
N ILE A 40 8.51 10.46 -3.20
CA ILE A 40 8.41 9.62 -4.40
C ILE A 40 9.78 8.99 -4.61
N VAL A 41 9.80 7.69 -4.86
CA VAL A 41 11.04 6.95 -5.12
C VAL A 41 10.92 6.24 -6.45
N ASP A 42 11.89 6.46 -7.34
CA ASP A 42 11.96 5.80 -8.63
C ASP A 42 12.85 4.55 -8.49
N HIS A 43 12.33 3.40 -8.90
CA HIS A 43 13.02 2.11 -8.80
C HIS A 43 13.58 1.85 -7.38
N PRO A 44 12.72 1.80 -6.37
CA PRO A 44 13.19 1.56 -5.00
C PRO A 44 13.88 0.20 -4.86
N PRO A 45 14.83 0.07 -3.91
CA PRO A 45 15.48 -1.21 -3.66
C PRO A 45 14.47 -2.30 -3.33
N LYS A 46 14.67 -3.49 -3.88
CA LYS A 46 13.76 -4.63 -3.62
C LYS A 46 13.68 -4.97 -2.15
N GLU A 47 14.76 -4.79 -1.40
CA GLU A 47 14.81 -5.04 0.04
C GLU A 47 13.82 -4.18 0.82
N LEU A 48 13.63 -2.94 0.41
CA LEU A 48 12.65 -2.05 1.06
C LEU A 48 11.22 -2.49 0.75
N ILE A 49 10.95 -2.87 -0.50
CA ILE A 49 9.64 -3.39 -0.88
C ILE A 49 9.34 -4.67 -0.09
N ALA A 50 10.33 -5.56 0.01
CA ALA A 50 10.18 -6.86 0.67
C ALA A 50 9.72 -6.75 2.13
N ILE A 51 10.13 -5.70 2.83
CA ILE A 51 9.73 -5.46 4.22
C ILE A 51 8.20 -5.37 4.38
N GLN A 52 7.51 -4.87 3.36
CA GLN A 52 6.05 -4.69 3.39
C GLN A 52 5.29 -5.99 3.15
N TYR A 53 5.98 -7.01 2.64
CA TYR A 53 5.37 -8.28 2.26
C TYR A 53 6.09 -9.46 2.92
N PRO A 54 5.86 -9.71 4.23
CA PRO A 54 6.52 -10.82 4.95
C PRO A 54 6.26 -12.16 4.27
N GLU A 55 7.30 -12.98 4.15
CA GLU A 55 7.22 -14.29 3.48
C GLU A 55 6.21 -15.23 4.11
N GLU A 56 6.09 -15.20 5.42
CA GLU A 56 5.26 -16.13 6.18
C GLU A 56 3.82 -16.18 5.65
N GLU A 57 3.24 -15.04 5.36
CA GLU A 57 1.87 -14.96 4.85
C GLU A 57 1.74 -15.64 3.49
N PHE A 58 2.72 -15.42 2.62
CA PHE A 58 2.71 -16.01 1.27
C PHE A 58 3.02 -17.51 1.29
N ILE A 59 3.87 -17.95 2.22
CA ILE A 59 4.15 -19.37 2.41
C ILE A 59 2.89 -20.07 2.93
N ARG A 60 2.24 -19.48 3.92
CA ARG A 60 1.03 -20.03 4.54
C ARG A 60 -0.10 -20.19 3.51
N THR A 61 -0.21 -19.28 2.56
CA THR A 61 -1.25 -19.30 1.53
C THR A 61 -0.79 -19.93 0.21
N ASN A 62 0.44 -20.48 0.18
CA ASN A 62 1.05 -21.09 -1.00
C ASN A 62 1.11 -20.12 -2.20
N ARG A 63 1.48 -18.85 -1.92
CA ARG A 63 1.53 -17.80 -2.95
C ARG A 63 2.88 -17.08 -2.98
N LEU A 64 3.96 -17.77 -2.66
CA LEU A 64 5.29 -17.16 -2.66
C LEU A 64 5.67 -16.58 -4.04
N PHE A 65 5.18 -17.20 -5.11
CA PHE A 65 5.37 -16.69 -6.47
C PHE A 65 4.75 -15.27 -6.65
N SER A 66 3.62 -15.02 -6.00
CA SER A 66 2.93 -13.72 -6.06
C SER A 66 3.75 -12.64 -5.37
N ARG A 67 4.37 -12.97 -4.25
CA ARG A 67 5.23 -12.04 -3.51
C ARG A 67 6.36 -11.51 -4.38
N GLN A 68 7.05 -12.39 -5.08
CA GLN A 68 8.16 -11.97 -5.92
C GLN A 68 7.70 -11.05 -7.06
N ARG A 69 6.55 -11.33 -7.64
CA ARG A 69 5.96 -10.48 -8.68
C ARG A 69 5.65 -9.09 -8.17
N ILE A 70 5.09 -8.99 -6.96
CA ILE A 70 4.78 -7.70 -6.34
C ILE A 70 6.07 -6.90 -6.10
N ILE A 71 7.09 -7.55 -5.54
CA ILE A 71 8.38 -6.90 -5.27
C ILE A 71 9.01 -6.39 -6.57
N ASP A 72 9.06 -7.22 -7.59
CA ASP A 72 9.66 -6.85 -8.87
C ASP A 72 8.90 -5.70 -9.54
N TYR A 73 7.56 -5.75 -9.48
CA TYR A 73 6.72 -4.70 -10.06
C TYR A 73 6.95 -3.36 -9.37
N CYS A 74 6.90 -3.33 -8.05
CA CYS A 74 7.07 -2.09 -7.29
C CYS A 74 8.49 -1.53 -7.41
N ALA A 75 9.50 -2.39 -7.48
CA ALA A 75 10.89 -1.97 -7.66
C ALA A 75 11.19 -1.51 -9.10
N GLY A 76 10.31 -1.81 -10.03
CA GLY A 76 10.48 -1.46 -11.45
C GLY A 76 9.87 -0.14 -11.87
N GLY A 77 9.36 0.66 -10.97
CA GLY A 77 8.73 1.93 -11.33
C GLY A 77 8.70 2.94 -10.20
N LEU A 78 7.82 3.92 -10.32
CA LEU A 78 7.63 4.94 -9.30
C LEU A 78 6.72 4.44 -8.19
N VAL A 79 7.08 4.74 -6.95
CA VAL A 79 6.21 4.54 -5.80
C VAL A 79 6.16 5.84 -4.99
N MET A 80 5.07 6.06 -4.27
CA MET A 80 4.98 7.14 -3.31
C MET A 80 4.79 6.52 -1.93
N VAL A 81 5.71 6.79 -1.02
CA VAL A 81 5.60 6.32 0.36
C VAL A 81 5.24 7.49 1.27
N MET A 82 4.37 7.21 2.25
CA MET A 82 3.84 8.24 3.15
C MET A 82 3.70 7.71 4.56
N VAL A 83 3.85 8.63 5.50
CA VAL A 83 3.39 8.43 6.87
C VAL A 83 2.16 9.30 7.04
N LEU A 84 1.02 8.67 7.24
CA LEU A 84 -0.25 9.37 7.47
C LEU A 84 -0.63 9.26 8.94
N VAL A 85 -1.27 10.30 9.45
CA VAL A 85 -1.72 10.34 10.85
C VAL A 85 -3.21 10.66 10.88
N GLY A 86 -3.93 9.96 11.74
CA GLY A 86 -5.34 10.19 11.97
C GLY A 86 -5.84 9.33 13.10
N GLU A 87 -7.10 9.49 13.45
CA GLU A 87 -7.73 8.65 14.48
C GLU A 87 -7.92 7.24 13.91
N ASN A 88 -7.49 6.23 14.67
CA ASN A 88 -7.60 4.83 14.25
C ASN A 88 -7.08 4.61 12.82
N ALA A 89 -5.94 5.21 12.51
CA ALA A 89 -5.42 5.30 11.14
C ALA A 89 -5.27 3.96 10.46
N ILE A 90 -4.76 2.94 11.17
CA ILE A 90 -4.53 1.62 10.58
C ILE A 90 -5.85 0.96 10.17
N SER A 91 -6.82 0.91 11.07
CA SER A 91 -8.13 0.33 10.82
C SER A 91 -8.89 1.11 9.75
N LYS A 92 -8.88 2.42 9.86
CA LYS A 92 -9.54 3.31 8.91
C LYS A 92 -8.98 3.16 7.50
N MET A 93 -7.65 3.01 7.39
CA MET A 93 -7.01 2.83 6.10
C MET A 93 -7.44 1.51 5.45
N LYS A 94 -7.62 0.44 6.21
CA LYS A 94 -8.11 -0.84 5.68
C LYS A 94 -9.47 -0.67 5.03
N ASP A 95 -10.37 0.08 5.68
CA ASP A 95 -11.71 0.32 5.15
C ASP A 95 -11.67 1.18 3.88
N ILE A 96 -10.85 2.22 3.88
CA ILE A 96 -10.75 3.17 2.76
C ILE A 96 -10.11 2.54 1.53
N LYS A 97 -9.08 1.71 1.71
CA LYS A 97 -8.41 1.10 0.56
C LYS A 97 -9.22 -0.01 -0.09
N GLY A 98 -10.06 -0.71 0.66
CA GLY A 98 -10.88 -1.79 0.16
C GLY A 98 -10.18 -3.14 0.15
N CYS A 99 -10.88 -4.18 -0.30
CA CYS A 99 -10.31 -5.52 -0.32
C CYS A 99 -9.19 -5.65 -1.37
N PRO A 100 -8.29 -6.64 -1.21
CA PRO A 100 -7.15 -6.79 -2.13
C PRO A 100 -7.49 -6.99 -3.59
N ASP A 101 -8.67 -7.51 -3.90
CA ASP A 101 -9.10 -7.76 -5.27
C ASP A 101 -9.87 -6.55 -5.80
N PRO A 102 -9.26 -5.69 -6.66
CA PRO A 102 -9.89 -4.43 -7.07
C PRO A 102 -11.30 -4.55 -7.61
N LYS A 103 -11.55 -5.52 -8.47
CA LYS A 103 -12.87 -5.70 -9.06
C LYS A 103 -13.94 -6.03 -8.04
N ARG A 104 -13.56 -6.64 -6.91
CA ARG A 104 -14.46 -7.00 -5.83
C ARG A 104 -14.51 -5.97 -4.72
N ALA A 105 -13.67 -4.93 -4.80
CA ALA A 105 -13.66 -3.86 -3.80
C ALA A 105 -14.95 -3.05 -3.87
N LYS A 106 -15.45 -2.64 -2.71
CA LYS A 106 -16.68 -1.85 -2.66
C LYS A 106 -16.50 -0.51 -3.36
N PRO A 107 -17.53 -0.02 -4.08
CA PRO A 107 -17.46 1.30 -4.68
C PRO A 107 -17.13 2.37 -3.64
N GLY A 108 -16.32 3.35 -4.03
CA GLY A 108 -15.86 4.40 -3.14
C GLY A 108 -14.55 4.10 -2.42
N THR A 109 -14.05 2.86 -2.49
CA THR A 109 -12.74 2.52 -1.95
C THR A 109 -11.65 2.81 -2.98
N ILE A 110 -10.39 2.94 -2.52
CA ILE A 110 -9.26 3.25 -3.41
C ILE A 110 -9.08 2.15 -4.45
N ARG A 111 -9.07 0.89 -4.02
CA ARG A 111 -8.87 -0.23 -4.94
C ARG A 111 -9.97 -0.40 -5.97
N SER A 112 -11.19 0.09 -5.66
CA SER A 112 -12.30 0.05 -6.63
C SER A 112 -12.10 0.96 -7.84
N LEU A 113 -11.06 1.82 -7.81
CA LEU A 113 -10.71 2.66 -8.96
C LEU A 113 -10.16 1.85 -10.14
N LEU A 114 -9.76 0.60 -9.90
CA LEU A 114 -9.32 -0.33 -10.94
C LEU A 114 -10.26 -1.52 -10.99
N ASP A 115 -10.14 -2.34 -12.02
CA ASP A 115 -10.97 -3.53 -12.23
C ASP A 115 -10.16 -4.82 -12.35
N ASP A 116 -8.91 -4.81 -11.92
CA ASP A 116 -8.07 -6.01 -11.97
C ASP A 116 -8.54 -7.06 -10.98
N THR A 117 -8.19 -8.33 -11.25
CA THR A 117 -8.52 -9.45 -10.37
C THR A 117 -7.28 -10.31 -10.10
N ILE A 118 -7.31 -11.02 -8.97
CA ILE A 118 -6.24 -11.96 -8.61
C ILE A 118 -6.16 -13.06 -9.67
N GLU A 119 -7.31 -13.57 -10.13
CA GLU A 119 -7.35 -14.62 -11.15
C GLU A 119 -6.70 -14.17 -12.46
N GLU A 120 -7.00 -12.96 -12.92
CA GLU A 120 -6.40 -12.44 -14.15
C GLU A 120 -4.89 -12.22 -14.00
N ALA A 121 -4.47 -11.65 -12.87
CA ALA A 121 -3.06 -11.45 -12.60
C ALA A 121 -2.29 -12.76 -12.58
N ASP A 122 -2.85 -13.79 -11.93
CA ASP A 122 -2.22 -15.10 -11.87
C ASP A 122 -2.17 -15.77 -13.24
N ALA A 123 -3.24 -15.68 -14.02
CA ALA A 123 -3.29 -16.25 -15.38
C ALA A 123 -2.27 -15.59 -16.30
N GLU A 124 -2.06 -14.29 -16.16
CA GLU A 124 -1.09 -13.54 -16.96
C GLU A 124 0.31 -13.54 -16.36
N LYS A 125 0.50 -14.20 -15.21
CA LYS A 125 1.78 -14.30 -14.50
C LYS A 125 2.40 -12.94 -14.19
N ARG A 126 1.58 -12.03 -13.69
CA ARG A 126 2.00 -10.67 -13.32
C ARG A 126 1.51 -10.31 -11.92
N ALA A 127 2.00 -9.18 -11.40
CA ALA A 127 1.53 -8.64 -10.13
C ALA A 127 0.10 -8.11 -10.27
N LEU A 128 -0.67 -8.24 -9.21
CA LEU A 128 -1.98 -7.61 -9.10
C LEU A 128 -1.81 -6.09 -9.06
N ARG A 129 -2.66 -5.38 -9.79
CA ARG A 129 -2.67 -3.90 -9.82
C ARG A 129 -3.73 -3.40 -8.86
N ASP A 130 -3.38 -3.30 -7.58
CA ASP A 130 -4.32 -2.91 -6.53
C ASP A 130 -4.06 -1.52 -5.93
N LEU A 131 -3.22 -0.72 -6.54
CA LEU A 131 -2.92 0.69 -6.27
C LEU A 131 -2.15 0.99 -4.99
N ILE A 132 -2.43 0.30 -3.89
CA ILE A 132 -2.01 0.78 -2.57
C ILE A 132 -1.69 -0.36 -1.61
N HIS A 133 -0.63 -0.14 -0.83
CA HIS A 133 -0.29 -0.96 0.32
C HIS A 133 -0.40 -0.09 1.57
N SER A 134 -0.83 -0.67 2.68
CA SER A 134 -0.77 -0.01 3.99
C SER A 134 -0.36 -1.02 5.06
N SER A 135 0.29 -0.52 6.11
CA SER A 135 0.68 -1.38 7.24
C SER A 135 -0.55 -1.87 8.01
N ASP A 136 -0.49 -3.11 8.51
CA ASP A 136 -1.63 -3.81 9.10
C ASP A 136 -1.73 -3.74 10.62
N ASN A 137 -0.66 -3.35 11.28
CA ASN A 137 -0.62 -3.23 12.75
C ASN A 137 0.48 -2.25 13.16
N GLU A 138 0.54 -1.95 14.45
CA GLU A 138 1.51 -0.96 14.95
C GLU A 138 2.97 -1.40 14.79
N THR A 139 3.25 -2.70 14.96
CA THR A 139 4.60 -3.23 14.79
C THR A 139 5.09 -3.08 13.36
N GLU A 140 4.25 -3.46 12.38
CA GLU A 140 4.57 -3.28 10.97
C GLU A 140 4.71 -1.81 10.60
N THR A 141 3.83 -0.96 11.12
CA THR A 141 3.85 0.47 10.85
C THR A 141 5.20 1.05 11.27
N LYS A 142 5.61 0.78 12.50
CA LYS A 142 6.89 1.26 13.01
C LYS A 142 8.06 0.78 12.16
N HIS A 143 8.08 -0.50 11.85
CA HIS A 143 9.15 -1.11 11.07
C HIS A 143 9.27 -0.51 9.66
N GLN A 144 8.14 -0.35 8.99
CA GLN A 144 8.11 0.20 7.63
C GLN A 144 8.48 1.68 7.60
N ILE A 145 8.00 2.46 8.56
CA ILE A 145 8.37 3.88 8.67
C ILE A 145 9.88 4.05 8.89
N GLU A 146 10.44 3.28 9.82
CA GLU A 146 11.88 3.33 10.10
C GLU A 146 12.70 2.94 8.86
N ALA A 147 12.28 1.90 8.15
CA ALA A 147 12.99 1.42 6.97
C ALA A 147 13.00 2.46 5.83
N TRP A 148 11.87 3.09 5.57
CA TRP A 148 11.75 4.01 4.44
C TRP A 148 12.17 5.44 4.74
N PHE A 149 11.97 5.91 5.96
CA PHE A 149 12.21 7.31 6.33
C PHE A 149 13.32 7.50 7.35
N GLY A 150 13.77 6.44 8.01
CA GLY A 150 14.83 6.54 9.02
C GLY A 150 14.40 7.29 10.28
N VAL A 151 13.09 7.41 10.52
CA VAL A 151 12.56 8.13 11.68
C VAL A 151 11.78 7.17 12.57
N THR A 152 11.70 7.52 13.87
CA THR A 152 10.92 6.74 14.83
C THR A 152 9.48 7.22 14.88
N THR A 153 8.56 6.30 15.17
CA THR A 153 7.15 6.61 15.37
C THR A 153 6.87 6.77 16.86
N THR A 154 7.08 7.93 17.37
CA THR A 154 6.71 8.19 18.77
C THR A 154 5.44 8.99 18.85
#